data_65df11a9f92c7eb5b27b08acfbff50f8
#
_entry.id   65df11a9f92c7eb5b27b08acfbff50f8
#
_cell.length_a   1.000
_cell.length_b   1.000
_cell.length_c   1.000
_cell.angle_alpha   90.00
_cell.angle_beta   90.00
_cell.angle_gamma   90.00
#
_symmetry.space_group_name_H-M   'P 1'
#
loop_
_entity.id
_entity.type
_entity.pdbx_description
1 polymer ?
#
loop_
_entity_poly.entity_id
_entity_poly.type
_entity_poly.pdbx_seq_one_letter_code
_entity_poly.pdbx_strand_id
1 'polypeptide(L)'
;ERISDHSVNLLESAEEMHQKEIHFSKDAQEELQVLEDAVQDTLCRTTDAFRKGDLHLASKVEPLEAVVNELVRAIKARHVARLQAGSCSIEYGFVLDDLLTNYERVCDHCSNVAVAQIEVAQDSFDTHAYLNDLRHGNDTKESEEFHRRLDRYRERYLFPDGQTAEEN
;
A
#
# COMPACT_ATOMS: atom_id res chain seq x y z
N GLU A 1 -12.73 10.50 -7.15
CA GLU A 1 -12.88 11.59 -6.16
C GLU A 1 -12.02 11.31 -4.92
N ARG A 2 -12.26 10.25 -4.13
CA ARG A 2 -11.52 9.94 -2.89
C ARG A 2 -10.02 9.83 -3.08
N ILE A 3 -9.55 9.18 -4.13
CA ILE A 3 -8.11 9.07 -4.45
C ILE A 3 -7.52 10.46 -4.73
N SER A 4 -8.28 11.33 -5.42
CA SER A 4 -7.84 12.71 -5.69
C SER A 4 -7.74 13.55 -4.41
N ASP A 5 -8.65 13.34 -3.45
CA ASP A 5 -8.62 14.05 -2.17
C ASP A 5 -7.31 13.74 -1.40
N HIS A 6 -6.88 12.47 -1.40
CA HIS A 6 -5.60 12.08 -0.81
C HIS A 6 -4.38 12.66 -1.54
N SER A 7 -4.49 12.93 -2.85
CA SER A 7 -3.41 13.61 -3.59
C SER A 7 -3.22 15.06 -3.12
N VAL A 8 -4.29 15.74 -2.70
CA VAL A 8 -4.20 17.09 -2.10
C VAL A 8 -3.49 17.03 -0.76
N ASN A 9 -3.84 16.07 0.10
CA ASN A 9 -3.18 15.90 1.40
C ASN A 9 -1.68 15.59 1.25
N LEU A 10 -1.29 14.78 0.25
CA LEU A 10 0.13 14.53 -0.05
C LEU A 10 0.85 15.81 -0.48
N LEU A 11 0.20 16.67 -1.27
CA LEU A 11 0.75 17.98 -1.62
C LEU A 11 0.93 18.87 -0.39
N GLU A 12 -0.05 18.92 0.51
CA GLU A 12 0.04 19.67 1.76
C GLU A 12 1.19 19.17 2.64
N SER A 13 1.37 17.84 2.76
CA SER A 13 2.52 17.28 3.47
C SER A 13 3.86 17.67 2.82
N ALA A 14 3.94 17.70 1.49
CA ALA A 14 5.14 18.13 0.78
C ALA A 14 5.42 19.63 0.97
N GLU A 15 4.40 20.47 1.00
CA GLU A 15 4.52 21.89 1.30
C GLU A 15 5.01 22.12 2.75
N GLU A 16 4.47 21.35 3.71
CA GLU A 16 4.91 21.39 5.10
C GLU A 16 6.38 20.99 5.24
N MET A 17 6.81 19.91 4.57
CA MET A 17 8.21 19.50 4.53
C MET A 17 9.12 20.61 3.99
N HIS A 18 8.68 21.26 2.92
CA HIS A 18 9.45 22.36 2.34
C HIS A 18 9.55 23.56 3.28
N GLN A 19 8.44 23.99 3.90
CA GLN A 19 8.37 25.14 4.80
C GLN A 19 9.20 24.94 6.08
N LYS A 20 9.20 23.70 6.59
CA LYS A 20 9.91 23.33 7.83
C LYS A 20 11.32 22.79 7.59
N GLU A 21 11.78 22.74 6.35
CA GLU A 21 13.08 22.18 5.96
C GLU A 21 13.27 20.73 6.46
N ILE A 22 12.18 19.92 6.44
CA ILE A 22 12.19 18.52 6.87
C ILE A 22 12.89 17.68 5.79
N HIS A 23 13.95 16.99 6.20
CA HIS A 23 14.71 16.07 5.35
C HIS A 23 14.80 14.71 6.03
N PHE A 24 14.16 13.70 5.46
CA PHE A 24 14.28 12.33 5.94
C PHE A 24 15.72 11.80 5.73
N SER A 25 16.15 10.90 6.60
CA SER A 25 17.43 10.19 6.40
C SER A 25 17.43 9.42 5.07
N LYS A 26 18.63 9.11 4.57
CA LYS A 26 18.76 8.33 3.34
C LYS A 26 18.00 7.02 3.39
N ASP A 27 18.11 6.28 4.50
CA ASP A 27 17.41 5.01 4.69
C ASP A 27 15.88 5.20 4.65
N ALA A 28 15.34 6.25 5.31
CA ALA A 28 13.91 6.54 5.28
C ALA A 28 13.42 6.95 3.89
N GLN A 29 14.24 7.67 3.11
CA GLN A 29 13.92 8.02 1.72
C GLN A 29 13.87 6.76 0.83
N GLU A 30 14.82 5.84 0.99
CA GLU A 30 14.87 4.60 0.24
C GLU A 30 13.68 3.67 0.61
N GLU A 31 13.31 3.62 1.90
CA GLU A 31 12.11 2.91 2.38
C GLU A 31 10.82 3.50 1.77
N LEU A 32 10.70 4.83 1.76
CA LEU A 32 9.56 5.53 1.15
C LEU A 32 9.49 5.28 -0.35
N GLN A 33 10.62 5.25 -1.07
CA GLN A 33 10.64 4.97 -2.50
C GLN A 33 10.06 3.59 -2.82
N VAL A 34 10.39 2.57 -2.02
CA VAL A 34 9.79 1.22 -2.19
C VAL A 34 8.28 1.25 -2.02
N LEU A 35 7.79 1.98 -1.03
CA LEU A 35 6.34 2.17 -0.81
C LEU A 35 5.69 2.91 -1.97
N GLU A 36 6.28 4.01 -2.43
CA GLU A 36 5.78 4.81 -3.55
C GLU A 36 5.67 3.98 -4.84
N ASP A 37 6.67 3.17 -5.14
CA ASP A 37 6.65 2.26 -6.29
C ASP A 37 5.50 1.25 -6.19
N ALA A 38 5.23 0.70 -5.00
CA ALA A 38 4.11 -0.21 -4.78
C ALA A 38 2.75 0.49 -4.91
N VAL A 39 2.60 1.70 -4.38
CA VAL A 39 1.39 2.53 -4.51
C VAL A 39 1.13 2.89 -5.97
N GLN A 40 2.15 3.30 -6.71
CA GLN A 40 2.04 3.61 -8.13
C GLN A 40 1.62 2.37 -8.95
N ASP A 41 2.19 1.20 -8.69
CA ASP A 41 1.80 -0.06 -9.35
C ASP A 41 0.33 -0.40 -9.05
N THR A 42 -0.13 -0.19 -7.79
CA THR A 42 -1.53 -0.37 -7.38
C THR A 42 -2.47 0.54 -8.16
N LEU A 43 -2.17 1.84 -8.24
CA LEU A 43 -2.94 2.82 -9.01
C LEU A 43 -3.02 2.47 -10.50
N CYS A 44 -1.88 2.13 -11.11
CA CYS A 44 -1.81 1.78 -12.53
C CYS A 44 -2.66 0.54 -12.82
N ARG A 45 -2.55 -0.52 -12.00
CA ARG A 45 -3.32 -1.76 -12.18
C ARG A 45 -4.80 -1.53 -12.03
N THR A 46 -5.21 -0.79 -11.00
CA THR A 46 -6.62 -0.47 -10.76
C THR A 46 -7.21 0.33 -11.91
N THR A 47 -6.51 1.37 -12.36
CA THR A 47 -6.95 2.20 -13.49
C THR A 47 -7.06 1.40 -14.77
N ASP A 48 -6.08 0.54 -15.07
CA ASP A 48 -6.07 -0.31 -16.25
C ASP A 48 -7.16 -1.39 -16.19
N ALA A 49 -7.35 -2.03 -15.03
CA ALA A 49 -8.41 -2.99 -14.81
C ALA A 49 -9.79 -2.36 -15.06
N PHE A 50 -10.01 -1.19 -14.47
CA PHE A 50 -11.28 -0.46 -14.63
C PHE A 50 -11.55 -0.05 -16.09
N ARG A 51 -10.55 0.55 -16.76
CA ARG A 51 -10.69 1.00 -18.16
C ARG A 51 -10.93 -0.13 -19.16
N LYS A 52 -10.31 -1.29 -18.93
CA LYS A 52 -10.36 -2.44 -19.85
C LYS A 52 -11.44 -3.45 -19.49
N GLY A 53 -12.08 -3.33 -18.32
CA GLY A 53 -12.96 -4.37 -17.78
C GLY A 53 -12.23 -5.67 -17.47
N ASP A 54 -10.93 -5.59 -17.14
CA ASP A 54 -10.06 -6.76 -16.99
C ASP A 54 -10.06 -7.26 -15.53
N LEU A 55 -10.88 -8.29 -15.28
CA LEU A 55 -11.02 -8.90 -13.95
C LEU A 55 -9.74 -9.61 -13.49
N HIS A 56 -8.90 -10.07 -14.44
CA HIS A 56 -7.62 -10.67 -14.08
C HIS A 56 -6.61 -9.62 -13.58
N LEU A 57 -6.66 -8.39 -14.11
CA LEU A 57 -5.90 -7.28 -13.54
C LEU A 57 -6.50 -6.84 -12.19
N ALA A 58 -7.83 -6.75 -12.08
CA ALA A 58 -8.50 -6.42 -10.83
C ALA A 58 -8.11 -7.38 -9.69
N SER A 59 -8.07 -8.68 -9.94
CA SER A 59 -7.67 -9.70 -8.94
C SER A 59 -6.21 -9.63 -8.48
N LYS A 60 -5.39 -8.77 -9.09
CA LYS A 60 -3.99 -8.52 -8.68
C LYS A 60 -3.84 -7.34 -7.74
N VAL A 61 -4.88 -6.55 -7.56
CA VAL A 61 -4.84 -5.32 -6.75
C VAL A 61 -4.82 -5.65 -5.26
N GLU A 62 -5.69 -6.54 -4.81
CA GLU A 62 -5.85 -6.90 -3.40
C GLU A 62 -4.56 -7.48 -2.77
N PRO A 63 -3.84 -8.45 -3.38
CA PRO A 63 -2.57 -8.91 -2.81
C PRO A 63 -1.48 -7.82 -2.81
N LEU A 64 -1.53 -6.86 -3.73
CA LEU A 64 -0.59 -5.74 -3.75
C LEU A 64 -0.94 -4.70 -2.67
N GLU A 65 -2.22 -4.41 -2.43
CA GLU A 65 -2.69 -3.58 -1.32
C GLU A 65 -2.26 -4.16 0.03
N ALA A 66 -2.35 -5.48 0.21
CA ALA A 66 -1.88 -6.13 1.42
C ALA A 66 -0.37 -5.90 1.67
N VAL A 67 0.46 -5.94 0.61
CA VAL A 67 1.89 -5.61 0.70
C VAL A 67 2.11 -4.13 1.04
N VAL A 68 1.33 -3.20 0.49
CA VAL A 68 1.40 -1.78 0.86
C VAL A 68 1.13 -1.59 2.35
N ASN A 69 0.13 -2.27 2.91
CA ASN A 69 -0.18 -2.22 4.34
C ASN A 69 0.95 -2.80 5.20
N GLU A 70 1.64 -3.84 4.74
CA GLU A 70 2.82 -4.39 5.39
C GLU A 70 3.99 -3.38 5.36
N LEU A 71 4.27 -2.76 4.21
CA LEU A 71 5.30 -1.72 4.05
C LEU A 71 5.04 -0.53 4.96
N VAL A 72 3.80 -0.03 5.03
CA VAL A 72 3.42 1.08 5.93
C VAL A 72 3.73 0.73 7.38
N ARG A 73 3.32 -0.45 7.85
CA ARG A 73 3.60 -0.89 9.22
C ARG A 73 5.08 -1.01 9.51
N ALA A 74 5.84 -1.60 8.58
CA ALA A 74 7.28 -1.77 8.73
C ALA A 74 8.02 -0.42 8.76
N ILE A 75 7.68 0.53 7.88
CA ILE A 75 8.27 1.88 7.87
C ILE A 75 7.98 2.61 9.19
N LYS A 76 6.74 2.50 9.72
CA LYS A 76 6.39 3.05 11.05
C LYS A 76 7.24 2.43 12.15
N ALA A 77 7.44 1.11 12.17
CA ALA A 77 8.27 0.43 13.16
C ALA A 77 9.75 0.87 13.07
N ARG A 78 10.30 0.96 11.86
CA ARG A 78 11.67 1.45 11.61
C ARG A 78 11.84 2.90 12.02
N HIS A 79 10.83 3.76 11.79
CA HIS A 79 10.86 5.13 12.28
C HIS A 79 10.89 5.21 13.81
N VAL A 80 10.09 4.40 14.51
CA VAL A 80 10.13 4.31 15.98
C VAL A 80 11.50 3.87 16.47
N ALA A 81 12.14 2.91 15.82
CA ALA A 81 13.51 2.50 16.15
C ALA A 81 14.53 3.66 15.97
N ARG A 82 14.41 4.45 14.90
CA ARG A 82 15.23 5.66 14.67
C ARG A 82 15.00 6.73 15.75
N LEU A 83 13.75 6.91 16.19
CA LEU A 83 13.42 7.82 17.31
C LEU A 83 14.08 7.37 18.62
N GLN A 84 13.99 6.07 18.95
CA GLN A 84 14.60 5.52 20.16
C GLN A 84 16.13 5.61 20.15
N ALA A 85 16.74 5.48 18.97
CA ALA A 85 18.18 5.66 18.77
C ALA A 85 18.62 7.15 18.78
N GLY A 86 17.70 8.10 18.87
CA GLY A 86 17.98 9.54 18.83
C GLY A 86 18.46 10.05 17.47
N SER A 87 18.26 9.29 16.40
CA SER A 87 18.67 9.64 15.03
C SER A 87 17.58 10.34 14.21
N CYS A 88 16.42 10.57 14.81
CA CYS A 88 15.27 11.24 14.19
C CYS A 88 14.53 12.08 15.24
N SER A 89 13.75 13.09 14.80
CA SER A 89 12.89 13.89 15.67
C SER A 89 11.43 13.45 15.61
N ILE A 90 10.68 13.70 16.67
CA ILE A 90 9.23 13.43 16.76
C ILE A 90 8.48 14.23 15.68
N GLU A 91 8.92 15.45 15.37
CA GLU A 91 8.29 16.30 14.36
C GLU A 91 8.28 15.66 12.98
N TYR A 92 9.39 15.00 12.61
CA TYR A 92 9.47 14.25 11.35
C TYR A 92 8.51 13.05 11.31
N GLY A 93 8.22 12.48 12.49
CA GLY A 93 7.28 11.39 12.63
C GLY A 93 5.85 11.77 12.26
N PHE A 94 5.40 12.98 12.60
CA PHE A 94 4.05 13.43 12.23
C PHE A 94 3.89 13.52 10.71
N VAL A 95 4.82 14.18 10.03
CA VAL A 95 4.78 14.29 8.57
C VAL A 95 4.91 12.94 7.88
N LEU A 96 5.77 12.06 8.41
CA LEU A 96 5.88 10.69 7.90
C LEU A 96 4.57 9.94 8.06
N ASP A 97 3.91 10.01 9.22
CA ASP A 97 2.64 9.31 9.46
C ASP A 97 1.51 9.82 8.56
N ASP A 98 1.47 11.11 8.28
CA ASP A 98 0.53 11.70 7.33
C ASP A 98 0.76 11.18 5.90
N LEU A 99 2.01 11.13 5.42
CA LEU A 99 2.35 10.55 4.13
C LEU A 99 1.93 9.08 4.04
N LEU A 100 2.32 8.27 5.03
CA LEU A 100 2.03 6.83 5.09
C LEU A 100 0.52 6.57 5.11
N THR A 101 -0.23 7.35 5.90
CA THR A 101 -1.69 7.23 5.99
C THR A 101 -2.36 7.55 4.65
N ASN A 102 -1.92 8.59 3.95
CA ASN A 102 -2.49 8.94 2.65
C ASN A 102 -2.16 7.89 1.58
N TYR A 103 -0.96 7.32 1.56
CA TYR A 103 -0.60 6.22 0.66
C TYR A 103 -1.45 4.96 0.91
N GLU A 104 -1.61 4.57 2.19
CA GLU A 104 -2.47 3.47 2.60
C GLU A 104 -3.91 3.68 2.11
N ARG A 105 -4.50 4.86 2.34
CA ARG A 105 -5.85 5.19 1.91
C ARG A 105 -6.06 5.18 0.40
N VAL A 106 -5.07 5.63 -0.36
CA VAL A 106 -5.10 5.52 -1.83
C VAL A 106 -5.24 4.06 -2.25
N CYS A 107 -4.45 3.16 -1.65
CA CYS A 107 -4.50 1.73 -1.96
C CYS A 107 -5.78 1.05 -1.49
N ASP A 108 -6.33 1.41 -0.31
CA ASP A 108 -7.65 0.99 0.16
C ASP A 108 -8.74 1.30 -0.89
N HIS A 109 -8.73 2.52 -1.44
CA HIS A 109 -9.70 2.90 -2.46
C HIS A 109 -9.48 2.16 -3.78
N CYS A 110 -8.25 1.87 -4.14
CA CYS A 110 -7.92 1.05 -5.31
C CYS A 110 -8.44 -0.37 -5.15
N SER A 111 -8.23 -0.99 -3.99
CA SER A 111 -8.78 -2.31 -3.65
C SER A 111 -10.31 -2.32 -3.74
N ASN A 112 -10.97 -1.34 -3.14
CA ASN A 112 -12.44 -1.23 -3.20
C ASN A 112 -12.96 -1.14 -4.65
N VAL A 113 -12.29 -0.42 -5.53
CA VAL A 113 -12.66 -0.33 -6.96
C VAL A 113 -12.48 -1.69 -7.64
N ALA A 114 -11.36 -2.36 -7.40
CA ALA A 114 -11.07 -3.65 -8.01
C ALA A 114 -12.03 -4.76 -7.55
N VAL A 115 -12.32 -4.81 -6.26
CA VAL A 115 -13.27 -5.76 -5.67
C VAL A 115 -14.69 -5.52 -6.18
N ALA A 116 -15.16 -4.27 -6.18
CA ALA A 116 -16.47 -3.92 -6.72
C ALA A 116 -16.61 -4.32 -8.20
N GLN A 117 -15.55 -4.20 -9.00
CA GLN A 117 -15.53 -4.61 -10.39
C GLN A 117 -15.69 -6.15 -10.53
N ILE A 118 -15.05 -6.93 -9.66
CA ILE A 118 -15.16 -8.41 -9.65
C ILE A 118 -16.58 -8.82 -9.22
N GLU A 119 -17.10 -8.21 -8.16
CA GLU A 119 -18.44 -8.52 -7.64
C GLU A 119 -19.54 -8.22 -8.65
N VAL A 120 -19.50 -7.08 -9.31
CA VAL A 120 -20.46 -6.73 -10.35
C VAL A 120 -20.42 -7.76 -11.50
N ALA A 121 -19.24 -8.24 -11.86
CA ALA A 121 -19.09 -9.23 -12.92
C ALA A 121 -19.56 -10.63 -12.52
N GLN A 122 -19.55 -10.97 -11.22
CA GLN A 122 -19.99 -12.25 -10.68
C GLN A 122 -21.46 -12.25 -10.23
N ASP A 123 -22.15 -11.09 -10.37
CA ASP A 123 -23.51 -10.88 -9.85
C ASP A 123 -23.63 -11.15 -8.34
N SER A 124 -22.54 -10.91 -7.61
CA SER A 124 -22.35 -11.08 -6.17
C SER A 124 -22.17 -9.72 -5.54
N PHE A 125 -22.80 -9.47 -4.39
CA PHE A 125 -22.75 -8.19 -3.69
C PHE A 125 -22.29 -8.32 -2.22
N ASP A 126 -21.43 -9.30 -1.93
CA ASP A 126 -20.91 -9.51 -0.58
C ASP A 126 -19.36 -9.36 -0.54
N THR A 127 -18.92 -8.10 -0.59
CA THR A 127 -17.50 -7.71 -0.57
C THR A 127 -16.75 -8.30 0.62
N HIS A 128 -17.39 -8.35 1.78
CA HIS A 128 -16.74 -8.84 2.99
C HIS A 128 -16.55 -10.37 2.95
N ALA A 129 -17.50 -11.11 2.41
CA ALA A 129 -17.35 -12.55 2.24
C ALA A 129 -16.25 -12.86 1.22
N TYR A 130 -16.24 -12.20 0.07
CA TYR A 130 -15.22 -12.38 -0.97
C TYR A 130 -13.80 -12.12 -0.45
N LEU A 131 -13.56 -10.97 0.21
CA LEU A 131 -12.25 -10.63 0.76
C LEU A 131 -11.80 -11.58 1.88
N ASN A 132 -12.74 -12.01 2.72
CA ASN A 132 -12.46 -12.97 3.79
C ASN A 132 -12.09 -14.34 3.22
N ASP A 133 -12.78 -14.80 2.20
CA ASP A 133 -12.48 -16.05 1.52
C ASP A 133 -11.15 -16.03 0.79
N LEU A 134 -10.78 -14.89 0.17
CA LEU A 134 -9.47 -14.71 -0.44
C LEU A 134 -8.32 -14.77 0.57
N ARG A 135 -8.49 -14.06 1.70
CA ARG A 135 -7.43 -13.91 2.72
C ARG A 135 -7.32 -15.11 3.65
N HIS A 136 -8.44 -15.76 3.96
CA HIS A 136 -8.54 -16.80 5.01
C HIS A 136 -9.19 -18.10 4.55
N GLY A 137 -9.70 -18.15 3.30
CA GLY A 137 -10.30 -19.35 2.73
C GLY A 137 -9.26 -20.44 2.56
N ASN A 138 -9.44 -21.56 3.26
CA ASN A 138 -8.60 -22.73 3.09
C ASN A 138 -9.05 -23.49 1.82
N ASP A 139 -8.11 -23.77 0.91
CA ASP A 139 -8.24 -24.67 -0.23
C ASP A 139 -9.11 -24.19 -1.43
N THR A 140 -9.28 -22.88 -1.64
CA THR A 140 -9.80 -22.37 -2.91
C THR A 140 -8.65 -21.98 -3.86
N LYS A 141 -8.85 -22.19 -5.17
CA LYS A 141 -7.83 -21.77 -6.18
C LYS A 141 -7.58 -20.26 -6.14
N GLU A 142 -8.60 -19.49 -5.83
CA GLU A 142 -8.52 -18.03 -5.68
C GLU A 142 -7.62 -17.66 -4.49
N SER A 143 -7.76 -18.32 -3.36
CA SER A 143 -6.92 -18.09 -2.17
C SER A 143 -5.47 -18.51 -2.41
N GLU A 144 -5.22 -19.65 -3.04
CA GLU A 144 -3.88 -20.08 -3.42
C GLU A 144 -3.20 -19.08 -4.37
N GLU A 145 -3.94 -18.57 -5.35
CA GLU A 145 -3.44 -17.57 -6.29
C GLU A 145 -3.17 -16.23 -5.60
N PHE A 146 -4.03 -15.83 -4.66
CA PHE A 146 -3.82 -14.63 -3.83
C PHE A 146 -2.50 -14.73 -3.07
N HIS A 147 -2.27 -15.81 -2.31
CA HIS A 147 -1.05 -15.98 -1.50
C HIS A 147 0.20 -16.07 -2.37
N ARG A 148 0.14 -16.77 -3.51
CA ARG A 148 1.26 -16.83 -4.45
C ARG A 148 1.61 -15.45 -5.03
N ARG A 149 0.62 -14.59 -5.27
CA ARG A 149 0.85 -13.21 -5.73
C ARG A 149 1.38 -12.32 -4.60
N LEU A 150 0.84 -12.49 -3.40
CA LEU A 150 1.30 -11.79 -2.20
C LEU A 150 2.80 -12.02 -1.99
N ASP A 151 3.24 -13.27 -1.97
CA ASP A 151 4.66 -13.62 -1.80
C ASP A 151 5.53 -13.02 -2.90
N ARG A 152 5.07 -13.09 -4.16
CA ARG A 152 5.79 -12.47 -5.30
C ARG A 152 5.90 -10.94 -5.16
N TYR A 153 4.89 -10.27 -4.62
CA TYR A 153 4.96 -8.84 -4.38
C TYR A 153 5.86 -8.50 -3.18
N ARG A 154 5.87 -9.31 -2.11
CA ARG A 154 6.83 -9.19 -1.02
C ARG A 154 8.28 -9.29 -1.51
N GLU A 155 8.57 -10.26 -2.39
CA GLU A 155 9.90 -10.40 -3.03
C GLU A 155 10.24 -9.22 -3.96
N ARG A 156 9.26 -8.59 -4.58
CA ARG A 156 9.47 -7.45 -5.48
C ARG A 156 9.72 -6.15 -4.75
N TYR A 157 9.06 -5.94 -3.62
CA TYR A 157 9.11 -4.70 -2.84
C TYR A 157 9.89 -4.91 -1.54
N LEU A 158 11.14 -5.39 -1.68
CA LEU A 158 12.08 -5.51 -0.57
C LEU A 158 12.63 -4.14 -0.19
N PHE A 159 12.88 -3.96 1.10
CA PHE A 159 13.67 -2.82 1.57
C PHE A 159 15.13 -2.92 1.12
N PRO A 160 15.90 -1.81 1.12
CA PRO A 160 17.30 -1.81 0.67
C PRO A 160 18.23 -2.76 1.42
N ASP A 161 17.90 -3.13 2.65
CA ASP A 161 18.61 -4.13 3.47
C ASP A 161 18.24 -5.58 3.10
N GLY A 162 17.36 -5.77 2.13
CA GLY A 162 16.91 -7.09 1.67
C GLY A 162 15.83 -7.73 2.54
N GLN A 163 15.32 -7.03 3.56
CA GLN A 163 14.23 -7.52 4.41
C GLN A 163 12.87 -7.31 3.75
N THR A 164 11.97 -8.27 3.95
CA THR A 164 10.56 -8.10 3.62
C THR A 164 9.86 -7.23 4.67
N ALA A 165 8.72 -6.65 4.29
CA ALA A 165 7.89 -5.89 5.23
C ALA A 165 7.32 -6.75 6.38
N GLU A 166 7.22 -8.07 6.19
CA GLU A 166 6.71 -9.02 7.18
C GLU A 166 7.74 -9.31 8.31
N GLU A 167 9.04 -9.16 8.03
CA GLU A 167 10.14 -9.49 8.97
C GLU A 167 10.43 -8.37 9.98
N ASN A 168 9.72 -7.25 9.94
CA ASN A 168 9.82 -6.10 10.81
C ASN A 168 8.58 -5.98 11.70
#